data_4e41d0eaecb327a0b35a3aa2d6d882f4
#
_entry.id   4e41d0eaecb327a0b35a3aa2d6d882f4
#
_cell.length_a   1.000
_cell.length_b   1.000
_cell.length_c   1.000
_cell.angle_alpha   90.00
_cell.angle_beta   90.00
_cell.angle_gamma   90.00
#
_symmetry.space_group_name_H-M   'P 1'
#
loop_
_entity.id
_entity.type
_entity.pdbx_description
1 polymer ?
#
loop_
_entity_poly.entity_id
_entity_poly.type
_entity_poly.pdbx_seq_one_letter_code
_entity_poly.pdbx_strand_id
1 'polypeptide(L)'
;MNSGGRRRRSLWIALPVAVVAALLVVVLATRDSAFERRASSPILGGLAPPVVGMTVAGETFDLDDWRGRWVIVNFFQSTCVPCIMEHPELVEFDERHSAAGDARIVSVVFDDTVENVREFFSVHGGDWPVVATGASEAAVAYGVTGVPESYLVAPSGVVVWKQLGGVTADGIDDVIARLSAAP
;
A
#
# COMPACT_ATOMS: atom_id res chain seq x y z
N MET A 1 -18.61 -49.76 -43.73
CA MET A 1 -18.30 -49.51 -42.30
C MET A 1 -16.96 -48.82 -42.20
N ASN A 2 -16.95 -47.50 -42.03
CA ASN A 2 -15.74 -46.67 -42.15
C ASN A 2 -15.65 -45.71 -40.94
N SER A 3 -15.37 -46.26 -39.75
CA SER A 3 -15.31 -45.51 -38.48
C SER A 3 -13.89 -45.16 -38.01
N GLY A 4 -12.85 -45.56 -38.74
CA GLY A 4 -11.45 -45.40 -38.30
C GLY A 4 -10.81 -44.04 -38.65
N GLY A 5 -11.31 -43.32 -39.64
CA GLY A 5 -10.69 -42.09 -40.13
C GLY A 5 -10.99 -40.83 -39.31
N ARG A 6 -12.15 -40.80 -38.67
CA ARG A 6 -12.60 -39.62 -37.91
C ARG A 6 -11.90 -39.48 -36.53
N ARG A 7 -11.61 -40.61 -35.86
CA ARG A 7 -10.91 -40.62 -34.57
C ARG A 7 -9.43 -40.17 -34.67
N ARG A 8 -8.71 -40.56 -35.73
CA ARG A 8 -7.31 -40.14 -35.92
C ARG A 8 -7.18 -38.67 -36.22
N ARG A 9 -8.08 -38.06 -37.03
CA ARG A 9 -8.06 -36.59 -37.29
C ARG A 9 -8.37 -35.76 -36.04
N SER A 10 -9.27 -36.24 -35.17
CA SER A 10 -9.57 -35.58 -33.89
C SER A 10 -8.39 -35.57 -32.93
N LEU A 11 -7.59 -36.64 -32.87
CA LEU A 11 -6.40 -36.72 -32.04
C LEU A 11 -5.28 -35.74 -32.46
N TRP A 12 -5.13 -35.50 -33.78
CA TRP A 12 -4.13 -34.57 -34.30
C TRP A 12 -4.44 -33.10 -34.00
N ILE A 13 -5.69 -32.76 -33.74
CA ILE A 13 -6.10 -31.41 -33.31
C ILE A 13 -6.14 -31.32 -31.78
N ALA A 14 -6.59 -32.35 -31.09
CA ALA A 14 -6.72 -32.36 -29.65
C ALA A 14 -5.36 -32.30 -28.92
N LEU A 15 -4.33 -32.95 -29.45
CA LEU A 15 -3.01 -32.97 -28.86
C LEU A 15 -2.35 -31.57 -28.79
N PRO A 16 -2.25 -30.80 -29.89
CA PRO A 16 -1.68 -29.45 -29.83
C PRO A 16 -2.53 -28.49 -29.00
N VAL A 17 -3.86 -28.61 -28.98
CA VAL A 17 -4.71 -27.80 -28.11
C VAL A 17 -4.45 -28.13 -26.63
N ALA A 18 -4.32 -29.40 -26.27
CA ALA A 18 -3.99 -29.79 -24.91
C ALA A 18 -2.60 -29.31 -24.48
N VAL A 19 -1.60 -29.36 -25.37
CA VAL A 19 -0.26 -28.83 -25.11
C VAL A 19 -0.28 -27.32 -24.89
N VAL A 20 -0.99 -26.57 -25.74
CA VAL A 20 -1.14 -25.12 -25.59
C VAL A 20 -1.86 -24.76 -24.28
N ALA A 21 -2.93 -25.49 -23.94
CA ALA A 21 -3.65 -25.30 -22.69
C ALA A 21 -2.76 -25.60 -21.47
N ALA A 22 -1.98 -26.67 -21.51
CA ALA A 22 -1.04 -27.03 -20.44
C ALA A 22 0.06 -25.96 -20.29
N LEU A 23 0.63 -25.48 -21.40
CA LEU A 23 1.62 -24.39 -21.38
C LEU A 23 1.01 -23.11 -20.83
N LEU A 24 -0.22 -22.78 -21.18
CA LEU A 24 -0.91 -21.60 -20.67
C LEU A 24 -1.14 -21.71 -19.14
N VAL A 25 -1.56 -22.87 -18.66
CA VAL A 25 -1.71 -23.15 -17.24
C VAL A 25 -0.37 -23.03 -16.51
N VAL A 26 0.71 -23.60 -17.05
CA VAL A 26 2.05 -23.46 -16.47
C VAL A 26 2.50 -22.00 -16.43
N VAL A 27 2.32 -21.25 -17.53
CA VAL A 27 2.66 -19.83 -17.57
C VAL A 27 1.84 -19.00 -16.56
N LEU A 28 0.55 -19.31 -16.42
CA LEU A 28 -0.29 -18.63 -15.42
C LEU A 28 0.08 -19.03 -13.98
N ALA A 29 0.43 -20.29 -13.75
CA ALA A 29 0.82 -20.79 -12.42
C ALA A 29 2.23 -20.33 -11.99
N THR A 30 3.12 -20.02 -12.95
CA THR A 30 4.49 -19.55 -12.67
C THR A 30 4.63 -18.03 -12.72
N ARG A 31 3.58 -17.31 -13.10
CA ARG A 31 3.58 -15.85 -13.01
C ARG A 31 3.32 -15.46 -11.56
N ASP A 32 4.33 -14.90 -10.91
CA ASP A 32 4.11 -14.10 -9.72
C ASP A 32 3.03 -13.09 -10.04
N SER A 33 1.99 -13.03 -9.23
CA SER A 33 0.92 -12.08 -9.45
C SER A 33 1.54 -10.67 -9.51
N ALA A 34 1.05 -9.82 -10.39
CA ALA A 34 1.49 -8.42 -10.44
C ALA A 34 1.28 -7.73 -9.08
N PHE A 35 0.36 -8.26 -8.27
CA PHE A 35 0.10 -7.86 -6.90
C PHE A 35 1.28 -8.23 -5.97
N GLU A 36 1.80 -9.47 -6.00
CA GLU A 36 2.95 -9.88 -5.17
C GLU A 36 4.22 -9.09 -5.51
N ARG A 37 4.46 -8.81 -6.79
CA ARG A 37 5.59 -7.97 -7.23
C ARG A 37 5.45 -6.51 -6.78
N ARG A 38 4.23 -5.97 -6.71
CA ARG A 38 3.98 -4.63 -6.17
C ARG A 38 4.07 -4.59 -4.65
N ALA A 39 3.69 -5.66 -3.96
CA ALA A 39 3.84 -5.81 -2.52
C ALA A 39 5.31 -5.98 -2.10
N SER A 40 6.17 -6.56 -2.96
CA SER A 40 7.62 -6.59 -2.75
C SER A 40 8.20 -5.21 -3.08
N SER A 41 8.53 -4.44 -2.06
CA SER A 41 9.13 -3.12 -2.21
C SER A 41 10.62 -3.21 -1.91
N PRO A 42 11.49 -2.59 -2.75
CA PRO A 42 12.94 -2.59 -2.50
C PRO A 42 13.34 -1.83 -1.24
N ILE A 43 12.44 -1.02 -0.66
CA ILE A 43 12.70 -0.28 0.58
C ILE A 43 12.35 -1.07 1.84
N LEU A 44 11.70 -2.24 1.73
CA LEU A 44 11.44 -3.08 2.90
C LEU A 44 12.76 -3.57 3.51
N GLY A 45 12.90 -3.40 4.83
CA GLY A 45 14.13 -3.69 5.57
C GLY A 45 15.21 -2.61 5.46
N GLY A 46 15.00 -1.57 4.65
CA GLY A 46 15.85 -0.39 4.55
C GLY A 46 15.31 0.80 5.36
N LEU A 47 16.13 1.84 5.49
CA LEU A 47 15.67 3.11 6.07
C LEU A 47 14.54 3.70 5.21
N ALA A 48 13.54 4.25 5.87
CA ALA A 48 12.45 4.94 5.21
C ALA A 48 12.98 6.11 4.36
N PRO A 49 12.58 6.22 3.10
CA PRO A 49 12.89 7.41 2.32
C PRO A 49 12.33 8.66 3.00
N PRO A 50 12.96 9.83 2.83
CA PRO A 50 12.49 11.07 3.44
C PRO A 50 11.05 11.40 3.02
N VAL A 51 10.24 11.81 3.99
CA VAL A 51 8.96 12.51 3.77
C VAL A 51 9.14 13.89 4.39
N VAL A 52 9.48 14.85 3.56
CA VAL A 52 9.77 16.23 3.99
C VAL A 52 8.96 17.20 3.14
N GLY A 53 8.30 18.16 3.78
CA GLY A 53 7.54 19.16 3.03
C GLY A 53 6.62 19.98 3.92
N MET A 54 5.72 20.73 3.28
CA MET A 54 4.68 21.46 3.98
C MET A 54 3.39 20.65 3.98
N THR A 55 2.74 20.64 5.13
CA THR A 55 1.41 20.06 5.28
C THR A 55 0.33 20.96 4.66
N VAL A 56 -0.85 20.42 4.48
CA VAL A 56 -2.03 21.20 4.07
C VAL A 56 -2.41 22.29 5.09
N ALA A 57 -1.98 22.14 6.34
CA ALA A 57 -2.13 23.16 7.39
C ALA A 57 -1.10 24.30 7.28
N GLY A 58 -0.06 24.14 6.44
CA GLY A 58 0.99 25.14 6.24
C GLY A 58 2.17 24.98 7.23
N GLU A 59 2.25 23.87 7.91
CA GLU A 59 3.34 23.51 8.82
C GLU A 59 4.43 22.72 8.08
N THR A 60 5.68 22.83 8.53
CA THR A 60 6.75 21.98 8.05
C THR A 60 6.67 20.61 8.69
N PHE A 61 6.89 19.56 7.90
CA PHE A 61 6.94 18.18 8.36
C PHE A 61 8.23 17.52 7.91
N ASP A 62 8.85 16.76 8.80
CA ASP A 62 9.97 15.87 8.50
C ASP A 62 9.72 14.52 9.23
N LEU A 63 9.72 13.43 8.48
CA LEU A 63 9.53 12.08 9.05
C LEU A 63 10.64 11.71 10.06
N ASP A 64 11.85 12.20 9.86
CA ASP A 64 12.98 11.90 10.76
C ASP A 64 12.76 12.46 12.18
N ASP A 65 11.98 13.50 12.37
CA ASP A 65 11.60 14.04 13.69
C ASP A 65 10.69 13.07 14.49
N TRP A 66 10.17 12.06 13.82
CA TRP A 66 9.27 11.07 14.40
C TRP A 66 9.95 9.74 14.75
N ARG A 67 11.28 9.68 14.71
CA ARG A 67 12.06 8.54 15.18
C ARG A 67 11.71 8.19 16.63
N GLY A 68 11.76 6.90 16.98
CA GLY A 68 11.42 6.40 18.31
C GLY A 68 9.97 6.00 18.49
N ARG A 69 9.14 6.13 17.44
CA ARG A 69 7.73 5.68 17.43
C ARG A 69 7.39 4.94 16.13
N TRP A 70 6.32 4.21 16.13
CA TRP A 70 5.76 3.61 14.92
C TRP A 70 5.12 4.70 14.05
N VAL A 71 5.31 4.65 12.75
CA VAL A 71 4.71 5.62 11.82
C VAL A 71 4.08 4.90 10.63
N ILE A 72 2.79 5.14 10.42
CA ILE A 72 2.11 4.82 9.17
C ILE A 72 2.34 5.98 8.20
N VAL A 73 3.01 5.71 7.09
CA VAL A 73 3.09 6.61 5.93
C VAL A 73 2.04 6.15 4.93
N ASN A 74 0.94 6.89 4.85
CA ASN A 74 -0.20 6.55 4.00
C ASN A 74 -0.26 7.48 2.79
N PHE A 75 -0.15 6.92 1.58
CA PHE A 75 -0.34 7.64 0.32
C PHE A 75 -1.81 7.55 -0.09
N PHE A 76 -2.44 8.70 -0.32
CA PHE A 76 -3.87 8.78 -0.58
C PHE A 76 -4.23 9.90 -1.56
N GLN A 77 -5.47 9.85 -2.07
CA GLN A 77 -6.12 10.90 -2.85
C GLN A 77 -7.55 11.06 -2.36
N SER A 78 -8.06 12.30 -2.25
CA SER A 78 -9.38 12.59 -1.68
C SER A 78 -10.55 12.00 -2.47
N THR A 79 -10.37 11.80 -3.78
CA THR A 79 -11.39 11.24 -4.69
C THR A 79 -11.27 9.73 -4.89
N CYS A 80 -10.26 9.09 -4.29
CA CYS A 80 -10.03 7.66 -4.40
C CYS A 80 -11.02 6.90 -3.52
N VAL A 81 -11.94 6.14 -4.11
CA VAL A 81 -12.97 5.40 -3.36
C VAL A 81 -12.41 4.46 -2.30
N PRO A 82 -11.38 3.63 -2.56
CA PRO A 82 -10.79 2.81 -1.52
C PRO A 82 -10.12 3.62 -0.39
N CYS A 83 -9.57 4.82 -0.69
CA CYS A 83 -9.00 5.71 0.32
C CYS A 83 -10.09 6.28 1.24
N ILE A 84 -11.25 6.63 0.68
CA ILE A 84 -12.42 7.09 1.46
C ILE A 84 -12.90 5.97 2.39
N MET A 85 -12.88 4.72 1.90
CA MET A 85 -13.35 3.55 2.68
C MET A 85 -12.41 3.18 3.82
N GLU A 86 -11.09 3.36 3.67
CA GLU A 86 -10.12 3.07 4.74
C GLU A 86 -10.00 4.20 5.76
N HIS A 87 -10.38 5.43 5.41
CA HIS A 87 -10.16 6.60 6.24
C HIS A 87 -10.72 6.49 7.67
N PRO A 88 -11.94 5.96 7.90
CA PRO A 88 -12.45 5.71 9.24
C PRO A 88 -11.56 4.78 10.08
N GLU A 89 -10.92 3.82 9.46
CA GLU A 89 -9.99 2.90 10.14
C GLU A 89 -8.70 3.62 10.57
N LEU A 90 -8.21 4.55 9.72
CA LEU A 90 -7.08 5.40 10.07
C LEU A 90 -7.44 6.36 11.22
N VAL A 91 -8.66 6.93 11.23
CA VAL A 91 -9.15 7.75 12.35
C VAL A 91 -9.19 6.92 13.63
N GLU A 92 -9.75 5.71 13.58
CA GLU A 92 -9.80 4.82 14.75
C GLU A 92 -8.40 4.45 15.26
N PHE A 93 -7.46 4.16 14.35
CA PHE A 93 -6.07 3.89 14.72
C PHE A 93 -5.41 5.10 15.39
N ASP A 94 -5.58 6.30 14.84
CA ASP A 94 -5.02 7.54 15.45
C ASP A 94 -5.61 7.80 16.83
N GLU A 95 -6.93 7.64 17.01
CA GLU A 95 -7.59 7.80 18.30
C GLU A 95 -7.05 6.83 19.37
N ARG A 96 -6.70 5.61 19.00
CA ARG A 96 -6.12 4.60 19.90
C ARG A 96 -4.71 4.97 20.38
N HIS A 97 -3.92 5.59 19.49
CA HIS A 97 -2.47 5.78 19.69
C HIS A 97 -2.04 7.23 19.99
N SER A 98 -2.87 8.24 19.63
CA SER A 98 -2.52 9.65 19.77
C SER A 98 -2.19 10.03 21.21
N ALA A 99 -2.91 9.52 22.20
CA ALA A 99 -2.70 9.83 23.62
C ALA A 99 -1.41 9.20 24.17
N ALA A 100 -1.06 7.99 23.75
CA ALA A 100 0.17 7.30 24.12
C ALA A 100 1.39 7.82 23.34
N GLY A 101 1.15 8.27 22.11
CA GLY A 101 2.19 8.76 21.19
C GLY A 101 3.17 7.69 20.73
N ASP A 102 2.81 6.41 20.89
CA ASP A 102 3.62 5.25 20.53
C ASP A 102 3.55 4.94 19.03
N ALA A 103 2.41 5.26 18.39
CA ALA A 103 2.26 5.20 16.96
C ALA A 103 1.58 6.48 16.42
N ARG A 104 1.85 6.81 15.17
CA ARG A 104 1.36 8.01 14.48
C ARG A 104 1.07 7.73 13.01
N ILE A 105 0.26 8.60 12.40
CA ILE A 105 -0.01 8.62 10.97
C ILE A 105 0.56 9.89 10.36
N VAL A 106 1.14 9.78 9.18
CA VAL A 106 1.33 10.87 8.23
C VAL A 106 0.72 10.48 6.91
N SER A 107 -0.16 11.30 6.37
CA SER A 107 -0.66 11.11 5.01
C SER A 107 0.16 11.93 4.01
N VAL A 108 0.39 11.35 2.84
CA VAL A 108 1.12 11.98 1.73
C VAL A 108 0.17 12.09 0.55
N VAL A 109 -0.02 13.30 0.07
CA VAL A 109 -0.96 13.59 -1.03
C VAL A 109 -0.44 13.01 -2.34
N PHE A 110 -1.25 12.23 -3.03
CA PHE A 110 -0.93 11.64 -4.32
C PHE A 110 -1.87 12.18 -5.40
N ASP A 111 -1.32 12.98 -6.32
CA ASP A 111 -2.04 13.53 -7.48
C ASP A 111 -3.38 14.20 -7.12
N ASP A 112 -3.33 15.14 -6.15
CA ASP A 112 -4.51 15.87 -5.66
C ASP A 112 -4.18 17.33 -5.35
N THR A 113 -5.21 18.14 -5.10
CA THR A 113 -5.06 19.54 -4.72
C THR A 113 -5.18 19.74 -3.21
N VAL A 114 -4.49 20.77 -2.69
CA VAL A 114 -4.57 21.11 -1.26
C VAL A 114 -6.00 21.44 -0.83
N GLU A 115 -6.78 22.07 -1.72
CA GLU A 115 -8.17 22.43 -1.48
C GLU A 115 -9.05 21.20 -1.30
N ASN A 116 -8.98 20.23 -2.21
CA ASN A 116 -9.74 18.98 -2.14
C ASN A 116 -9.38 18.18 -0.88
N VAL A 117 -8.09 18.12 -0.56
CA VAL A 117 -7.59 17.42 0.63
C VAL A 117 -8.10 18.09 1.92
N ARG A 118 -8.09 19.42 2.00
CA ARG A 118 -8.66 20.13 3.15
C ARG A 118 -10.15 19.87 3.30
N GLU A 119 -10.89 19.93 2.20
CA GLU A 119 -12.32 19.61 2.21
C GLU A 119 -12.54 18.17 2.69
N PHE A 120 -11.78 17.21 2.17
CA PHE A 120 -11.86 15.81 2.59
C PHE A 120 -11.69 15.65 4.10
N PHE A 121 -10.61 16.18 4.70
CA PHE A 121 -10.38 16.08 6.14
C PHE A 121 -11.40 16.87 6.97
N SER A 122 -11.93 17.97 6.45
CA SER A 122 -13.02 18.71 7.14
C SER A 122 -14.32 17.92 7.27
N VAL A 123 -14.57 17.02 6.31
CA VAL A 123 -15.79 16.18 6.26
C VAL A 123 -15.59 14.84 6.99
N HIS A 124 -14.42 14.24 6.81
CA HIS A 124 -14.16 12.87 7.27
C HIS A 124 -13.38 12.79 8.59
N GLY A 125 -12.87 13.92 9.09
CA GLY A 125 -12.06 13.94 10.31
C GLY A 125 -10.60 13.52 10.06
N GLY A 126 -9.88 13.25 11.15
CA GLY A 126 -8.44 12.96 11.18
C GLY A 126 -7.63 14.21 11.54
N ASP A 127 -6.78 14.08 12.56
CA ASP A 127 -5.97 15.18 13.10
C ASP A 127 -4.47 14.84 13.08
N TRP A 128 -4.02 14.35 11.93
CA TRP A 128 -2.61 14.05 11.70
C TRP A 128 -2.05 14.86 10.54
N PRO A 129 -0.72 15.03 10.44
CA PRO A 129 -0.09 15.76 9.34
C PRO A 129 -0.39 15.17 7.97
N VAL A 130 -0.72 16.04 7.01
CA VAL A 130 -0.97 15.68 5.62
C VAL A 130 0.00 16.47 4.74
N VAL A 131 1.04 15.80 4.25
CA VAL A 131 2.11 16.42 3.46
C VAL A 131 1.66 16.61 2.02
N ALA A 132 1.72 17.85 1.54
CA ALA A 132 1.34 18.24 0.19
C ALA A 132 2.52 18.63 -0.70
N THR A 133 3.45 19.48 -0.20
CA THR A 133 4.68 19.76 -0.95
C THR A 133 5.73 18.69 -0.65
N GLY A 134 6.55 18.33 -1.66
CA GLY A 134 7.48 17.18 -1.52
C GLY A 134 6.80 15.80 -1.59
N ALA A 135 5.47 15.78 -1.72
CA ALA A 135 4.67 14.54 -1.79
C ALA A 135 5.00 13.69 -3.02
N SER A 136 5.23 14.33 -4.16
CA SER A 136 5.60 13.61 -5.40
C SER A 136 6.98 12.96 -5.29
N GLU A 137 7.96 13.64 -4.70
CA GLU A 137 9.29 13.11 -4.44
C GLU A 137 9.24 11.92 -3.48
N ALA A 138 8.44 12.04 -2.41
CA ALA A 138 8.20 10.94 -1.49
C ALA A 138 7.53 9.75 -2.18
N ALA A 139 6.49 9.98 -2.99
CA ALA A 139 5.80 8.92 -3.72
C ALA A 139 6.75 8.15 -4.66
N VAL A 140 7.63 8.85 -5.37
CA VAL A 140 8.67 8.24 -6.22
C VAL A 140 9.66 7.45 -5.39
N ALA A 141 10.15 7.99 -4.27
CA ALA A 141 11.13 7.34 -3.40
C ALA A 141 10.56 6.07 -2.74
N TYR A 142 9.28 6.06 -2.38
CA TYR A 142 8.57 4.89 -1.86
C TYR A 142 8.18 3.89 -2.96
N GLY A 143 8.26 4.28 -4.23
CA GLY A 143 7.85 3.45 -5.36
C GLY A 143 6.33 3.24 -5.42
N VAL A 144 5.56 4.26 -5.02
CA VAL A 144 4.09 4.25 -5.06
C VAL A 144 3.60 4.20 -6.50
N THR A 145 2.72 3.26 -6.78
CA THR A 145 2.15 3.06 -8.12
C THR A 145 0.65 3.29 -8.19
N GLY A 146 0.03 3.54 -7.06
CA GLY A 146 -1.40 3.80 -6.94
C GLY A 146 -1.79 3.94 -5.47
N VAL A 147 -3.00 4.42 -5.22
CA VAL A 147 -3.50 4.67 -3.86
C VAL A 147 -4.79 3.88 -3.59
N PRO A 148 -5.06 3.52 -2.32
CA PRO A 148 -4.22 3.77 -1.17
C PRO A 148 -3.03 2.81 -1.11
N GLU A 149 -1.91 3.29 -0.59
CA GLU A 149 -0.72 2.50 -0.35
C GLU A 149 -0.09 2.95 0.98
N SER A 150 0.10 2.01 1.92
CA SER A 150 0.58 2.32 3.26
C SER A 150 1.86 1.59 3.59
N TYR A 151 2.75 2.25 4.33
CA TYR A 151 4.01 1.72 4.81
C TYR A 151 4.09 1.89 6.32
N LEU A 152 4.53 0.85 7.03
CA LEU A 152 4.84 0.95 8.45
C LEU A 152 6.33 1.15 8.63
N VAL A 153 6.69 2.24 9.28
CA VAL A 153 8.05 2.59 9.68
C VAL A 153 8.21 2.29 11.16
N ALA A 154 9.18 1.44 11.49
CA ALA A 154 9.52 1.11 12.86
C ALA A 154 10.16 2.30 13.60
N PRO A 155 10.23 2.29 14.96
CA PRO A 155 10.91 3.31 15.74
C PRO A 155 12.38 3.55 15.35
N SER A 156 13.05 2.53 14.79
CA SER A 156 14.40 2.64 14.22
C SER A 156 14.46 3.44 12.92
N GLY A 157 13.31 3.73 12.30
CA GLY A 157 13.18 4.36 10.99
C GLY A 157 13.29 3.39 9.81
N VAL A 158 13.24 2.10 10.06
CA VAL A 158 13.24 1.06 9.00
C VAL A 158 11.81 0.81 8.53
N VAL A 159 11.60 0.71 7.22
CA VAL A 159 10.32 0.27 6.65
C VAL A 159 10.19 -1.23 6.85
N VAL A 160 9.21 -1.64 7.65
CA VAL A 160 9.06 -3.05 8.05
C VAL A 160 7.83 -3.72 7.45
N TRP A 161 6.93 -2.95 6.86
CA TRP A 161 5.71 -3.49 6.24
C TRP A 161 5.19 -2.54 5.17
N LYS A 162 4.49 -3.11 4.20
CA LYS A 162 3.82 -2.43 3.10
C LYS A 162 2.46 -3.07 2.84
N GLN A 163 1.44 -2.23 2.63
CA GLN A 163 0.11 -2.66 2.21
C GLN A 163 -0.29 -1.94 0.93
N LEU A 164 -0.80 -2.70 -0.02
CA LEU A 164 -1.49 -2.21 -1.20
C LEU A 164 -3.00 -2.30 -0.97
N GLY A 165 -3.72 -1.23 -1.28
CA GLY A 165 -5.15 -1.14 -0.96
C GLY A 165 -5.38 -0.76 0.50
N GLY A 166 -6.64 -0.76 0.92
CA GLY A 166 -7.06 -0.29 2.23
C GLY A 166 -6.48 -1.07 3.40
N VAL A 167 -6.33 -0.40 4.52
CA VAL A 167 -5.92 -0.94 5.82
C VAL A 167 -7.09 -0.92 6.80
N THR A 168 -6.96 -1.66 7.91
CA THR A 168 -7.85 -1.57 9.07
C THR A 168 -7.03 -1.27 10.32
N ALA A 169 -7.63 -0.59 11.31
CA ALA A 169 -7.00 -0.28 12.58
C ALA A 169 -6.44 -1.54 13.25
N ASP A 170 -7.28 -2.57 13.39
CA ASP A 170 -6.88 -3.86 13.96
C ASP A 170 -5.75 -4.52 13.16
N GLY A 171 -5.78 -4.42 11.82
CA GLY A 171 -4.73 -4.99 10.98
C GLY A 171 -3.37 -4.33 11.19
N ILE A 172 -3.34 -3.01 11.38
CA ILE A 172 -2.11 -2.27 11.70
C ILE A 172 -1.61 -2.67 13.10
N ASP A 173 -2.52 -2.70 14.10
CA ASP A 173 -2.19 -3.09 15.49
C ASP A 173 -1.59 -4.50 15.55
N ASP A 174 -2.18 -5.45 14.83
CA ASP A 174 -1.67 -6.81 14.73
C ASP A 174 -0.25 -6.89 14.13
N VAL A 175 0.05 -6.04 13.13
CA VAL A 175 1.38 -5.96 12.54
C VAL A 175 2.37 -5.41 13.55
N ILE A 176 2.04 -4.29 14.22
CA ILE A 176 2.88 -3.67 15.25
C ILE A 176 3.15 -4.66 16.38
N ALA A 177 2.12 -5.34 16.89
CA ALA A 177 2.26 -6.31 17.97
C ALA A 177 3.20 -7.47 17.61
N ARG A 178 3.06 -8.04 16.40
CA ARG A 178 3.94 -9.11 15.91
C ARG A 178 5.40 -8.66 15.78
N LEU A 179 5.63 -7.44 15.27
CA LEU A 179 6.99 -6.92 15.06
C LEU A 179 7.64 -6.49 16.38
N SER A 180 6.85 -6.01 17.36
CA SER A 180 7.34 -5.65 18.68
C SER A 180 7.68 -6.86 19.55
N ALA A 181 7.08 -8.03 19.28
CA ALA A 181 7.34 -9.27 20.02
C ALA A 181 8.52 -10.08 19.45
N ALA A 182 9.03 -9.70 18.26
CA ALA A 182 10.19 -10.36 17.68
C ALA A 182 11.47 -9.95 18.42
N PRO A 183 12.31 -10.93 18.88
CA PRO A 183 13.53 -10.67 19.65
C PRO A 183 14.62 -9.99 18.85
#